data_96e6fbb958f0957a17974b00e1591e7f
#
_entry.id   96e6fbb958f0957a17974b00e1591e7f
#
_cell.length_a   1.000
_cell.length_b   1.000
_cell.length_c   1.000
_cell.angle_alpha   90.00
_cell.angle_beta   90.00
_cell.angle_gamma   90.00
#
_symmetry.space_group_name_H-M   'P 1'
#
loop_
_entity.id
_entity.type
_entity.pdbx_description
1 polymer ?
#
loop_
_entity_poly.entity_id
_entity_poly.type
_entity_poly.pdbx_seq_one_letter_code
_entity_poly.pdbx_strand_id
1 'polypeptide(L)'
;NPAYWVQYDREYPQDVLKWYVEDSFTLGNLTINVGANQFLVEVSRNDLFGASQDVTVDSDSDVLPSAGFVLDTGLDGLSVFGGYSENFKSISDNILERESADLGSIEPETSEVMELGLRFAGSRLFATATYFDSQFENRIIFLAPGSAAGNDYLIGTSGTYFNAGGIDSSGFEFAATYNVSDRWSLYGAFTALDAEYKGTGDSAVDSENGIFAGNDVTGIADTMWVLSLDYSADRVDAGISVKSTGDRAVNTANTWHTDDYTLVDAYLSVSGEAISDSFSGFRLHAQIFNLTDEQYEGVVSSNAIWLGAPRTATVGLTFDF
;
A
#
# COMPACT_ATOMS: atom_id res chain seq x y z
N ASN A 1 -29.84 3.17 -33.48
CA ASN A 1 -28.86 3.95 -34.23
C ASN A 1 -27.47 3.57 -33.67
N PRO A 2 -26.59 2.92 -34.44
CA PRO A 2 -25.26 2.51 -33.98
C PRO A 2 -24.43 3.65 -33.42
N ALA A 3 -24.63 4.88 -33.86
CA ALA A 3 -23.94 6.07 -33.39
C ALA A 3 -24.18 6.41 -31.90
N TYR A 4 -25.17 5.80 -31.26
CA TYR A 4 -25.39 5.98 -29.81
C TYR A 4 -24.66 4.97 -28.93
N TRP A 5 -24.05 3.93 -29.50
CA TRP A 5 -23.45 2.83 -28.75
C TRP A 5 -21.92 2.89 -28.65
N VAL A 6 -21.29 3.66 -29.55
CA VAL A 6 -19.84 3.85 -29.56
C VAL A 6 -19.58 5.35 -29.49
N GLN A 7 -19.14 5.86 -28.34
CA GLN A 7 -18.79 7.28 -28.17
C GLN A 7 -17.32 7.53 -28.52
N TYR A 8 -16.50 6.54 -28.36
CA TYR A 8 -15.06 6.57 -28.66
C TYR A 8 -14.57 5.14 -28.89
N ASP A 9 -13.52 5.04 -29.69
CA ASP A 9 -12.74 3.83 -29.93
C ASP A 9 -11.27 4.26 -29.85
N ARG A 10 -10.56 3.86 -28.79
CA ARG A 10 -9.24 4.37 -28.47
C ARG A 10 -8.31 3.24 -28.09
N GLU A 11 -7.05 3.38 -28.52
CA GLU A 11 -5.94 2.53 -28.09
C GLU A 11 -4.98 3.36 -27.24
N TYR A 12 -4.38 2.72 -26.24
CA TYR A 12 -3.41 3.32 -25.32
C TYR A 12 -2.11 2.53 -25.35
N PRO A 13 -1.31 2.63 -26.45
CA PRO A 13 -0.02 1.98 -26.48
C PRO A 13 0.93 2.65 -25.47
N GLN A 14 1.77 1.82 -24.87
CA GLN A 14 2.83 2.26 -23.98
C GLN A 14 4.13 1.55 -24.36
N ASP A 15 5.15 2.32 -24.68
CA ASP A 15 6.50 1.83 -24.92
C ASP A 15 7.38 2.12 -23.71
N VAL A 16 8.06 1.08 -23.20
CA VAL A 16 8.90 1.18 -22.00
C VAL A 16 10.26 0.59 -22.26
N LEU A 17 11.31 1.39 -22.09
CA LEU A 17 12.69 0.94 -22.03
C LEU A 17 13.22 1.17 -20.62
N LYS A 18 13.64 0.09 -19.94
CA LYS A 18 14.31 0.16 -18.64
C LYS A 18 15.74 -0.30 -18.75
N TRP A 19 16.66 0.44 -18.16
CA TRP A 19 18.00 -0.03 -17.86
C TRP A 19 18.26 0.00 -16.35
N TYR A 20 19.15 -0.84 -15.89
CA TYR A 20 19.58 -0.87 -14.50
C TYR A 20 21.02 -1.36 -14.38
N VAL A 21 21.70 -0.94 -13.32
CA VAL A 21 22.98 -1.44 -12.86
C VAL A 21 22.92 -1.61 -11.35
N GLU A 22 23.43 -2.72 -10.89
CA GLU A 22 23.44 -3.04 -9.45
C GLU A 22 24.72 -3.82 -9.12
N ASP A 23 25.29 -3.54 -7.95
CA ASP A 23 26.43 -4.27 -7.41
C ASP A 23 26.25 -4.50 -5.90
N SER A 24 26.75 -5.63 -5.43
CA SER A 24 26.72 -6.02 -4.03
C SER A 24 28.09 -6.53 -3.60
N PHE A 25 28.64 -5.94 -2.57
CA PHE A 25 29.95 -6.34 -2.05
C PHE A 25 29.98 -6.42 -0.54
N THR A 26 30.78 -7.36 -0.01
CA THR A 26 30.91 -7.63 1.42
C THR A 26 32.33 -7.30 1.90
N LEU A 27 32.43 -6.50 2.93
CA LEU A 27 33.64 -6.06 3.59
C LEU A 27 33.62 -6.55 5.06
N GLY A 28 34.13 -7.74 5.29
CA GLY A 28 34.07 -8.35 6.62
C GLY A 28 32.63 -8.66 7.05
N ASN A 29 32.12 -7.94 8.03
CA ASN A 29 30.78 -8.08 8.56
C ASN A 29 29.76 -7.05 7.97
N LEU A 30 30.19 -6.25 7.01
CA LEU A 30 29.37 -5.23 6.33
C LEU A 30 29.10 -5.66 4.88
N THR A 31 27.84 -5.80 4.51
CA THR A 31 27.41 -5.94 3.12
C THR A 31 26.78 -4.64 2.65
N ILE A 32 27.20 -4.16 1.48
CA ILE A 32 26.69 -2.94 0.85
C ILE A 32 26.15 -3.29 -0.51
N ASN A 33 24.96 -2.76 -0.82
CA ASN A 33 24.33 -2.82 -2.13
C ASN A 33 24.21 -1.42 -2.68
N VAL A 34 24.53 -1.23 -3.93
CA VAL A 34 24.34 0.04 -4.66
C VAL A 34 23.75 -0.23 -6.01
N GLY A 35 22.86 0.64 -6.45
CA GLY A 35 22.19 0.48 -7.73
C GLY A 35 21.73 1.80 -8.31
N ALA A 36 21.44 1.77 -9.60
CA ALA A 36 20.76 2.84 -10.29
C ALA A 36 19.94 2.25 -11.43
N ASN A 37 18.79 2.84 -11.68
CA ASN A 37 17.95 2.47 -12.81
C ASN A 37 17.27 3.70 -13.41
N GLN A 38 16.75 3.56 -14.63
CA GLN A 38 15.97 4.60 -15.30
C GLN A 38 14.92 3.97 -16.19
N PHE A 39 13.77 4.59 -16.24
CA PHE A 39 12.68 4.27 -17.15
C PHE A 39 12.55 5.37 -18.19
N LEU A 40 12.48 4.97 -19.45
CA LEU A 40 12.09 5.81 -20.56
C LEU A 40 10.74 5.30 -21.02
N VAL A 41 9.70 6.12 -20.88
CA VAL A 41 8.30 5.71 -21.04
C VAL A 41 7.59 6.67 -21.97
N GLU A 42 7.11 6.17 -23.09
CA GLU A 42 6.20 6.87 -23.98
C GLU A 42 4.79 6.31 -23.81
N VAL A 43 3.83 7.17 -23.51
CA VAL A 43 2.41 6.80 -23.37
C VAL A 43 1.61 7.54 -24.43
N SER A 44 0.85 6.80 -25.22
CA SER A 44 0.07 7.37 -26.33
C SER A 44 -1.43 7.09 -26.19
N ARG A 45 -2.24 7.93 -26.78
CA ARG A 45 -3.66 7.69 -27.04
C ARG A 45 -3.93 7.89 -28.52
N ASN A 46 -4.36 6.85 -29.19
CA ASN A 46 -4.80 6.87 -30.59
C ASN A 46 -6.31 6.82 -30.65
N ASP A 47 -6.94 7.80 -31.28
CA ASP A 47 -8.39 7.83 -31.46
C ASP A 47 -8.79 7.20 -32.82
N LEU A 48 -9.18 5.94 -32.80
CA LEU A 48 -9.61 5.19 -33.98
C LEU A 48 -10.99 5.63 -34.49
N PHE A 49 -11.76 6.36 -33.69
CA PHE A 49 -13.05 6.90 -34.05
C PHE A 49 -12.95 8.24 -34.77
N GLY A 50 -11.81 8.93 -34.64
CA GLY A 50 -11.54 10.21 -35.31
C GLY A 50 -12.29 11.39 -34.68
N ALA A 51 -12.72 11.29 -33.43
CA ALA A 51 -13.40 12.34 -32.69
C ALA A 51 -12.44 13.31 -31.99
N SER A 52 -11.22 12.87 -31.67
CA SER A 52 -10.19 13.64 -31.00
C SER A 52 -8.83 13.44 -31.67
N GLN A 53 -7.86 14.30 -31.34
CA GLN A 53 -6.48 14.15 -31.82
C GLN A 53 -5.74 13.05 -31.07
N ASP A 54 -4.83 12.38 -31.76
CA ASP A 54 -3.87 11.48 -31.12
C ASP A 54 -2.94 12.31 -30.23
N VAL A 55 -2.54 11.73 -29.11
CA VAL A 55 -1.69 12.36 -28.11
C VAL A 55 -0.58 11.40 -27.72
N THR A 56 0.64 11.89 -27.61
CA THR A 56 1.79 11.17 -27.09
C THR A 56 2.47 12.01 -26.02
N VAL A 57 2.82 11.39 -24.91
CA VAL A 57 3.46 12.02 -23.76
C VAL A 57 4.67 11.20 -23.36
N ASP A 58 5.83 11.85 -23.26
CA ASP A 58 7.02 11.28 -22.63
C ASP A 58 6.86 11.37 -21.11
N SER A 59 6.99 10.24 -20.43
CA SER A 59 6.87 10.12 -18.99
C SER A 59 8.08 9.38 -18.44
N ASP A 60 9.26 9.95 -18.72
CA ASP A 60 10.54 9.39 -18.34
C ASP A 60 10.82 9.63 -16.85
N SER A 61 11.58 8.73 -16.24
CA SER A 61 12.17 9.01 -14.93
C SER A 61 13.53 9.69 -15.06
N ASP A 62 13.95 10.40 -14.02
CA ASP A 62 15.36 10.63 -13.77
C ASP A 62 16.09 9.29 -13.51
N VAL A 63 17.40 9.35 -13.36
CA VAL A 63 18.18 8.21 -12.88
C VAL A 63 17.85 8.01 -11.39
N LEU A 64 17.29 6.86 -11.05
CA LEU A 64 16.81 6.50 -9.72
C LEU A 64 17.90 5.72 -8.98
N PRO A 65 18.65 6.34 -8.07
CA PRO A 65 19.67 5.68 -7.27
C PRO A 65 19.05 4.81 -6.18
N SER A 66 19.79 3.80 -5.76
CA SER A 66 19.51 3.03 -4.56
C SER A 66 20.82 2.66 -3.85
N ALA A 67 20.79 2.65 -2.53
CA ALA A 67 21.89 2.20 -1.72
C ALA A 67 21.36 1.54 -0.45
N GLY A 68 22.01 0.45 0.00
CA GLY A 68 21.64 -0.22 1.22
C GLY A 68 22.83 -0.89 1.88
N PHE A 69 22.70 -1.18 3.15
CA PHE A 69 23.70 -1.93 3.88
C PHE A 69 23.07 -2.88 4.90
N VAL A 70 23.82 -3.94 5.21
CA VAL A 70 23.58 -4.81 6.36
C VAL A 70 24.90 -4.98 7.09
N LEU A 71 24.88 -4.67 8.39
CA LEU A 71 26.05 -4.81 9.29
C LEU A 71 25.75 -5.88 10.35
N ASP A 72 26.48 -6.98 10.33
CA ASP A 72 26.49 -7.92 11.44
C ASP A 72 27.29 -7.33 12.61
N THR A 73 26.62 -7.08 13.73
CA THR A 73 27.23 -6.32 14.86
C THR A 73 28.29 -7.09 15.62
N GLY A 74 28.41 -8.40 15.38
CA GLY A 74 29.22 -9.30 16.17
C GLY A 74 28.53 -9.81 17.45
N LEU A 75 27.34 -9.30 17.76
CA LEU A 75 26.45 -9.89 18.76
C LEU A 75 25.61 -10.97 18.06
N ASP A 76 25.56 -12.15 18.68
CA ASP A 76 24.91 -13.31 18.07
C ASP A 76 23.45 -13.01 17.66
N GLY A 77 23.18 -13.17 16.38
CA GLY A 77 21.89 -12.93 15.77
C GLY A 77 21.48 -11.47 15.56
N LEU A 78 22.26 -10.47 15.96
CA LEU A 78 21.91 -9.04 15.81
C LEU A 78 22.58 -8.40 14.60
N SER A 79 21.81 -7.83 13.71
CA SER A 79 22.28 -7.00 12.60
C SER A 79 21.59 -5.63 12.58
N VAL A 80 22.29 -4.64 12.03
CA VAL A 80 21.79 -3.32 11.68
C VAL A 80 21.66 -3.25 10.16
N PHE A 81 20.60 -2.68 9.66
CA PHE A 81 20.42 -2.46 8.23
C PHE A 81 19.88 -1.07 7.95
N GLY A 82 20.07 -0.60 6.75
CA GLY A 82 19.48 0.64 6.29
C GLY A 82 19.51 0.71 4.77
N GLY A 83 18.68 1.58 4.22
CA GLY A 83 18.55 1.76 2.80
C GLY A 83 18.04 3.13 2.42
N TYR A 84 18.33 3.50 1.17
CA TYR A 84 17.78 4.62 0.45
C TYR A 84 17.41 4.16 -0.95
N SER A 85 16.24 4.56 -1.43
CA SER A 85 15.84 4.32 -2.80
C SER A 85 14.94 5.41 -3.33
N GLU A 86 15.10 5.73 -4.61
CA GLU A 86 14.17 6.55 -5.37
C GLU A 86 13.31 5.65 -6.26
N ASN A 87 12.03 6.01 -6.38
CA ASN A 87 11.05 5.28 -7.16
C ASN A 87 10.28 6.25 -8.06
N PHE A 88 9.64 5.69 -9.07
CA PHE A 88 8.96 6.41 -10.12
C PHE A 88 7.68 5.71 -10.53
N LYS A 89 6.66 6.50 -10.87
CA LYS A 89 5.45 6.02 -11.51
C LYS A 89 5.11 6.90 -12.70
N SER A 90 5.09 6.30 -13.88
CA SER A 90 4.73 6.98 -15.12
C SER A 90 3.31 7.52 -15.10
N ILE A 91 3.05 8.51 -15.93
CA ILE A 91 1.71 8.98 -16.26
C ILE A 91 0.89 7.78 -16.78
N SER A 92 -0.31 7.60 -16.24
CA SER A 92 -1.19 6.49 -16.62
C SER A 92 -2.14 6.89 -17.77
N ASP A 93 -2.59 5.88 -18.51
CA ASP A 93 -3.47 6.01 -19.68
C ASP A 93 -4.79 6.74 -19.39
N ASN A 94 -5.35 6.59 -18.19
CA ASN A 94 -6.58 7.29 -17.78
C ASN A 94 -6.44 8.82 -17.74
N ILE A 95 -5.22 9.34 -17.62
CA ILE A 95 -4.94 10.78 -17.71
C ILE A 95 -5.12 11.25 -19.14
N LEU A 96 -4.67 10.45 -20.12
CA LEU A 96 -4.81 10.74 -21.54
C LEU A 96 -6.25 10.66 -22.04
N GLU A 97 -7.16 10.03 -21.29
CA GLU A 97 -8.59 10.03 -21.62
C GLU A 97 -9.23 11.42 -21.56
N ARG A 98 -8.63 12.36 -20.82
CA ARG A 98 -9.19 13.68 -20.57
C ARG A 98 -8.60 14.72 -21.53
N GLU A 99 -9.42 15.23 -22.41
CA GLU A 99 -9.02 16.27 -23.37
C GLU A 99 -8.76 17.63 -22.71
N SER A 100 -9.26 17.84 -21.51
CA SER A 100 -9.08 19.06 -20.73
C SER A 100 -7.78 19.10 -19.92
N ALA A 101 -7.03 18.01 -19.86
CA ALA A 101 -5.74 17.99 -19.18
C ALA A 101 -4.68 18.72 -20.02
N ASP A 102 -3.92 19.61 -19.40
CA ASP A 102 -2.67 20.11 -19.96
C ASP A 102 -1.59 19.05 -19.76
N LEU A 103 -1.58 18.06 -20.65
CA LEU A 103 -0.69 16.91 -20.57
C LEU A 103 0.79 17.28 -20.57
N GLY A 104 1.12 18.44 -21.14
CA GLY A 104 2.50 18.96 -21.15
C GLY A 104 2.96 19.52 -19.81
N SER A 105 2.06 19.75 -18.87
CA SER A 105 2.37 20.24 -17.52
C SER A 105 2.29 19.16 -16.43
N ILE A 106 1.84 17.95 -16.77
CA ILE A 106 1.76 16.85 -15.80
C ILE A 106 3.12 16.15 -15.73
N GLU A 107 3.68 16.12 -14.53
CA GLU A 107 4.93 15.42 -14.22
C GLU A 107 4.63 14.03 -13.64
N PRO A 108 5.50 13.04 -13.90
CA PRO A 108 5.44 11.73 -13.25
C PRO A 108 5.50 11.83 -11.73
N GLU A 109 4.85 10.87 -11.05
CA GLU A 109 4.94 10.74 -9.61
C GLU A 109 6.28 10.12 -9.21
N THR A 110 6.94 10.68 -8.19
CA THR A 110 8.22 10.19 -7.67
C THR A 110 8.15 9.95 -6.17
N SER A 111 9.00 9.08 -5.65
CA SER A 111 9.17 8.95 -4.21
C SER A 111 10.61 8.64 -3.82
N GLU A 112 11.00 9.19 -2.68
CA GLU A 112 12.24 8.88 -1.98
C GLU A 112 11.90 8.14 -0.70
N VAL A 113 12.64 7.08 -0.39
CA VAL A 113 12.44 6.28 0.83
C VAL A 113 13.78 6.08 1.51
N MET A 114 13.84 6.39 2.80
CA MET A 114 14.95 6.06 3.69
C MET A 114 14.47 5.15 4.79
N GLU A 115 15.29 4.14 5.14
CA GLU A 115 15.02 3.26 6.26
C GLU A 115 16.27 2.95 7.06
N LEU A 116 16.11 2.78 8.37
CA LEU A 116 17.14 2.31 9.28
C LEU A 116 16.52 1.35 10.29
N GLY A 117 17.09 0.16 10.43
CA GLY A 117 16.50 -0.85 11.29
C GLY A 117 17.49 -1.77 11.99
N LEU A 118 16.94 -2.50 12.94
CA LEU A 118 17.58 -3.57 13.67
C LEU A 118 16.87 -4.88 13.35
N ARG A 119 17.64 -5.94 13.21
CA ARG A 119 17.11 -7.31 13.04
C ARG A 119 17.80 -8.22 14.03
N PHE A 120 17.01 -8.97 14.77
CA PHE A 120 17.49 -10.05 15.63
C PHE A 120 16.96 -11.39 15.14
N ALA A 121 17.86 -12.34 14.92
CA ALA A 121 17.55 -13.70 14.45
C ALA A 121 18.19 -14.71 15.39
N GLY A 122 17.50 -15.05 16.48
CA GLY A 122 17.91 -16.08 17.44
C GLY A 122 17.19 -17.42 17.19
N SER A 123 17.48 -18.41 18.03
CA SER A 123 16.91 -19.76 17.90
C SER A 123 15.39 -19.83 18.14
N ARG A 124 14.84 -18.94 18.94
CA ARG A 124 13.41 -18.87 19.27
C ARG A 124 12.77 -17.53 19.02
N LEU A 125 13.54 -16.47 18.89
CA LEU A 125 13.09 -15.12 18.67
C LEU A 125 13.64 -14.62 17.35
N PHE A 126 12.73 -14.17 16.48
CA PHE A 126 13.03 -13.32 15.34
C PHE A 126 12.31 -11.99 15.55
N ALA A 127 13.02 -10.87 15.43
CA ALA A 127 12.43 -9.55 15.60
C ALA A 127 13.07 -8.54 14.65
N THR A 128 12.28 -7.58 14.19
CA THR A 128 12.73 -6.41 13.42
C THR A 128 12.13 -5.15 14.02
N ALA A 129 12.91 -4.07 14.01
CA ALA A 129 12.44 -2.73 14.32
C ALA A 129 13.03 -1.78 13.30
N THR A 130 12.20 -1.00 12.62
CA THR A 130 12.59 -0.13 11.51
C THR A 130 11.98 1.25 11.73
N TYR A 131 12.78 2.29 11.57
CA TYR A 131 12.32 3.63 11.29
C TYR A 131 12.39 3.87 9.79
N PHE A 132 11.38 4.50 9.23
CA PHE A 132 11.34 4.89 7.83
C PHE A 132 10.90 6.35 7.69
N ASP A 133 11.34 6.95 6.60
CA ASP A 133 10.93 8.26 6.12
C ASP A 133 10.71 8.15 4.62
N SER A 134 9.58 8.61 4.12
CA SER A 134 9.18 8.55 2.73
C SER A 134 8.58 9.86 2.28
N GLN A 135 9.09 10.41 1.18
CA GLN A 135 8.57 11.59 0.53
C GLN A 135 8.03 11.19 -0.84
N PHE A 136 6.75 11.46 -1.05
CA PHE A 136 6.09 11.23 -2.32
C PHE A 136 5.76 12.57 -2.96
N GLU A 137 6.20 12.81 -4.19
CA GLU A 137 6.05 14.09 -4.88
C GLU A 137 5.29 13.96 -6.20
N ASN A 138 4.85 15.10 -6.71
CA ASN A 138 4.12 15.21 -7.98
C ASN A 138 2.85 14.36 -8.02
N ARG A 139 2.17 14.19 -6.86
CA ARG A 139 0.95 13.39 -6.78
C ARG A 139 -0.08 13.86 -7.80
N ILE A 140 -0.49 12.97 -8.69
CA ILE A 140 -1.49 13.27 -9.70
C ILE A 140 -2.89 13.01 -9.14
N ILE A 141 -3.72 14.06 -9.07
CA ILE A 141 -5.11 13.95 -8.65
C ILE A 141 -6.07 14.33 -9.76
N PHE A 142 -7.28 13.76 -9.67
CA PHE A 142 -8.39 14.10 -10.55
C PHE A 142 -9.32 15.11 -9.87
N LEU A 143 -9.51 16.25 -10.50
CA LEU A 143 -10.53 17.23 -10.11
C LEU A 143 -11.80 17.01 -10.90
N ALA A 144 -12.87 16.62 -10.20
CA ALA A 144 -14.19 16.52 -10.80
C ALA A 144 -14.71 17.91 -11.23
N PRO A 145 -15.50 17.99 -12.30
CA PRO A 145 -16.17 19.23 -12.67
C PRO A 145 -17.00 19.79 -11.49
N GLY A 146 -16.86 21.10 -11.20
CA GLY A 146 -17.55 21.74 -10.08
C GLY A 146 -16.92 21.54 -8.71
N SER A 147 -15.71 20.98 -8.63
CA SER A 147 -14.89 21.07 -7.43
C SER A 147 -14.51 22.53 -7.13
N ALA A 148 -14.04 22.82 -5.90
CA ALA A 148 -13.73 24.16 -5.41
C ALA A 148 -12.76 25.00 -6.29
N ALA A 149 -12.15 24.41 -7.28
CA ALA A 149 -11.25 25.03 -8.25
C ALA A 149 -11.93 26.05 -9.21
N GLY A 150 -13.10 26.54 -8.90
CA GLY A 150 -13.74 27.62 -9.67
C GLY A 150 -14.13 27.29 -11.11
N ASN A 151 -14.09 26.03 -11.47
CA ASN A 151 -14.57 25.60 -12.78
C ASN A 151 -16.08 25.69 -12.80
N ASP A 152 -16.60 26.70 -13.49
CA ASP A 152 -18.01 26.79 -13.80
C ASP A 152 -18.49 25.44 -14.39
N TYR A 153 -19.56 24.92 -13.83
CA TYR A 153 -20.23 23.73 -14.32
C TYR A 153 -20.79 23.99 -15.72
N LEU A 154 -19.94 23.98 -16.71
CA LEU A 154 -20.39 23.96 -18.07
C LEU A 154 -20.81 22.52 -18.41
N ILE A 155 -22.05 22.34 -18.84
CA ILE A 155 -22.56 21.06 -19.32
C ILE A 155 -21.58 20.53 -20.37
N GLY A 156 -20.94 19.39 -20.10
CA GLY A 156 -19.98 18.75 -20.99
C GLY A 156 -18.50 18.97 -20.65
N THR A 157 -18.13 19.70 -19.57
CA THR A 157 -16.76 19.73 -19.11
C THR A 157 -16.42 18.43 -18.38
N SER A 158 -15.42 17.73 -18.87
CA SER A 158 -14.80 16.63 -18.17
C SER A 158 -13.86 17.20 -17.06
N GLY A 159 -13.74 16.51 -15.93
CA GLY A 159 -12.72 16.87 -14.94
C GLY A 159 -11.30 16.81 -15.53
N THR A 160 -10.33 17.34 -14.82
CA THR A 160 -8.94 17.40 -15.26
C THR A 160 -8.02 16.72 -14.24
N TYR A 161 -6.82 16.37 -14.68
CA TYR A 161 -5.72 15.91 -13.82
C TYR A 161 -4.68 17.02 -13.67
N PHE A 162 -4.02 17.07 -12.52
CA PHE A 162 -2.89 17.94 -12.26
C PHE A 162 -2.03 17.39 -11.12
N ASN A 163 -0.78 17.86 -11.00
CA ASN A 163 0.09 17.52 -9.88
C ASN A 163 -0.29 18.36 -8.65
N ALA A 164 -0.65 17.71 -7.56
CA ALA A 164 -1.22 18.32 -6.36
C ALA A 164 -0.30 18.19 -5.14
N GLY A 165 0.95 18.63 -5.26
CA GLY A 165 1.92 18.49 -4.19
C GLY A 165 2.33 17.03 -3.97
N GLY A 166 2.40 16.60 -2.72
CA GLY A 166 2.90 15.27 -2.38
C GLY A 166 2.30 14.72 -1.08
N ILE A 167 3.02 13.76 -0.52
CA ILE A 167 2.76 13.18 0.81
C ILE A 167 4.12 12.98 1.48
N ASP A 168 4.27 13.47 2.70
CA ASP A 168 5.37 13.09 3.58
C ASP A 168 4.86 12.04 4.55
N SER A 169 5.60 10.96 4.74
CA SER A 169 5.27 9.96 5.75
C SER A 169 6.52 9.45 6.46
N SER A 170 6.42 9.31 7.76
CA SER A 170 7.49 8.73 8.56
C SER A 170 6.92 7.89 9.69
N GLY A 171 7.69 6.93 10.19
CA GLY A 171 7.16 6.08 11.23
C GLY A 171 8.11 5.01 11.73
N PHE A 172 7.57 4.22 12.63
CA PHE A 172 8.24 3.05 13.19
C PHE A 172 7.42 1.81 12.94
N GLU A 173 8.10 0.76 12.52
CA GLU A 173 7.56 -0.57 12.41
C GLU A 173 8.31 -1.52 13.33
N PHE A 174 7.57 -2.36 14.01
CA PHE A 174 8.11 -3.43 14.83
C PHE A 174 7.38 -4.73 14.49
N ALA A 175 8.11 -5.83 14.32
CA ALA A 175 7.54 -7.16 14.19
C ALA A 175 8.40 -8.17 14.93
N ALA A 176 7.76 -9.12 15.62
CA ALA A 176 8.45 -10.20 16.29
C ALA A 176 7.67 -11.51 16.23
N THR A 177 8.41 -12.61 16.07
CA THR A 177 7.91 -13.97 16.24
C THR A 177 8.71 -14.63 17.35
N TYR A 178 8.02 -15.16 18.35
CA TYR A 178 8.63 -15.89 19.44
C TYR A 178 8.07 -17.32 19.55
N ASN A 179 8.92 -18.31 19.30
CA ASN A 179 8.59 -19.71 19.49
C ASN A 179 8.68 -20.04 20.98
N VAL A 180 7.55 -19.94 21.71
CA VAL A 180 7.44 -20.22 23.15
C VAL A 180 7.87 -21.67 23.44
N SER A 181 7.45 -22.58 22.55
CA SER A 181 7.87 -24.00 22.52
C SER A 181 7.81 -24.51 21.08
N ASP A 182 8.09 -25.80 20.88
CA ASP A 182 7.97 -26.46 19.57
C ASP A 182 6.52 -26.48 19.03
N ARG A 183 5.55 -26.16 19.87
CA ARG A 183 4.12 -26.17 19.53
C ARG A 183 3.44 -24.82 19.61
N TRP A 184 4.01 -23.87 20.27
CA TRP A 184 3.41 -22.56 20.50
C TRP A 184 4.27 -21.46 19.92
N SER A 185 3.67 -20.65 19.09
CA SER A 185 4.27 -19.45 18.51
C SER A 185 3.45 -18.22 18.86
N LEU A 186 4.13 -17.15 19.24
CA LEU A 186 3.55 -15.83 19.44
C LEU A 186 4.09 -14.91 18.34
N TYR A 187 3.21 -14.23 17.65
CA TYR A 187 3.55 -13.17 16.70
C TYR A 187 2.96 -11.85 17.14
N GLY A 188 3.72 -10.78 17.01
CA GLY A 188 3.24 -9.42 17.21
C GLY A 188 3.85 -8.48 16.19
N ALA A 189 3.06 -7.53 15.71
CA ALA A 189 3.54 -6.41 14.92
C ALA A 189 2.84 -5.12 15.35
N PHE A 190 3.55 -4.01 15.22
CA PHE A 190 3.09 -2.67 15.56
C PHE A 190 3.65 -1.67 14.56
N THR A 191 2.80 -0.77 14.07
CA THR A 191 3.17 0.35 13.22
C THR A 191 2.67 1.64 13.87
N ALA A 192 3.56 2.61 14.02
CA ALA A 192 3.23 4.01 14.27
C ALA A 192 3.65 4.81 13.05
N LEU A 193 2.71 5.50 12.43
CA LEU A 193 2.88 6.18 11.15
C LEU A 193 2.30 7.59 11.26
N ASP A 194 3.06 8.55 10.80
CA ASP A 194 2.63 9.92 10.56
C ASP A 194 2.67 10.14 9.04
N ALA A 195 1.53 10.51 8.43
CA ALA A 195 1.43 10.71 6.99
C ALA A 195 0.57 11.94 6.69
N GLU A 196 1.21 12.97 6.13
CA GLU A 196 0.59 14.26 5.87
C GLU A 196 0.64 14.64 4.38
N TYR A 197 -0.39 15.36 3.94
CA TYR A 197 -0.38 15.96 2.62
C TYR A 197 0.60 17.14 2.53
N LYS A 198 1.40 17.17 1.47
CA LYS A 198 2.17 18.37 1.06
C LYS A 198 1.31 19.22 0.12
N GLY A 199 1.43 20.54 0.24
CA GLY A 199 0.90 21.48 -0.74
C GLY A 199 1.77 21.58 -1.99
N THR A 200 1.28 22.33 -2.98
CA THR A 200 2.02 22.65 -4.20
C THR A 200 3.13 23.70 -3.99
N GLY A 201 3.19 24.30 -2.79
CA GLY A 201 4.04 25.46 -2.51
C GLY A 201 3.38 26.81 -2.79
N ASP A 202 2.20 26.84 -3.41
CA ASP A 202 1.37 28.01 -3.63
C ASP A 202 0.04 27.87 -2.87
N SER A 203 -0.12 28.58 -1.78
CA SER A 203 -1.29 28.51 -0.92
C SER A 203 -2.59 28.97 -1.61
N ALA A 204 -2.52 29.75 -2.66
CA ALA A 204 -3.69 30.14 -3.44
C ALA A 204 -4.17 28.96 -4.30
N VAL A 205 -3.23 28.29 -5.00
CA VAL A 205 -3.50 27.06 -5.75
C VAL A 205 -4.03 25.98 -4.82
N ASP A 206 -3.40 25.78 -3.67
CA ASP A 206 -3.82 24.78 -2.69
C ASP A 206 -5.27 25.05 -2.22
N SER A 207 -5.58 26.28 -1.86
CA SER A 207 -6.92 26.65 -1.41
C SER A 207 -7.98 26.49 -2.51
N GLU A 208 -7.68 26.89 -3.75
CA GLU A 208 -8.60 26.73 -4.88
C GLU A 208 -8.88 25.26 -5.21
N ASN A 209 -7.90 24.40 -5.03
CA ASN A 209 -7.99 22.98 -5.38
C ASN A 209 -8.36 22.07 -4.19
N GLY A 210 -8.60 22.63 -3.01
CA GLY A 210 -8.93 21.84 -1.82
C GLY A 210 -7.79 20.96 -1.36
N ILE A 211 -6.54 21.41 -1.53
CA ILE A 211 -5.33 20.77 -1.03
C ILE A 211 -5.10 21.34 0.38
N PHE A 212 -5.07 20.46 1.36
CA PHE A 212 -4.90 20.81 2.76
C PHE A 212 -3.53 20.32 3.23
N ALA A 213 -2.49 21.13 3.00
CA ALA A 213 -1.14 20.81 3.44
C ALA A 213 -1.06 20.71 4.97
N GLY A 214 -0.41 19.67 5.47
CA GLY A 214 -0.30 19.36 6.90
C GLY A 214 -1.50 18.65 7.50
N ASN A 215 -2.47 18.25 6.66
CA ASN A 215 -3.55 17.36 7.09
C ASN A 215 -3.19 15.89 6.85
N ASP A 216 -3.74 15.01 7.69
CA ASP A 216 -3.55 13.57 7.59
C ASP A 216 -4.03 13.02 6.26
N VAL A 217 -3.30 12.05 5.73
CA VAL A 217 -3.67 11.37 4.50
C VAL A 217 -4.89 10.49 4.73
N THR A 218 -5.92 10.69 3.90
CA THR A 218 -7.19 9.96 4.03
C THR A 218 -7.01 8.44 3.95
N GLY A 219 -7.67 7.74 4.86
CA GLY A 219 -7.68 6.27 4.92
C GLY A 219 -6.47 5.64 5.59
N ILE A 220 -5.50 6.42 6.02
CA ILE A 220 -4.32 5.97 6.77
C ILE A 220 -4.58 6.13 8.26
N ALA A 221 -4.25 5.11 9.05
CA ALA A 221 -4.32 5.17 10.51
C ALA A 221 -2.92 5.40 11.08
N ASP A 222 -2.81 6.28 12.08
CA ASP A 222 -1.53 6.58 12.73
C ASP A 222 -0.97 5.38 13.50
N THR A 223 -1.82 4.48 13.95
CA THR A 223 -1.41 3.31 14.70
C THR A 223 -2.16 2.07 14.24
N MET A 224 -1.40 1.00 14.06
CA MET A 224 -1.92 -0.34 13.77
C MET A 224 -1.11 -1.38 14.55
N TRP A 225 -1.78 -2.42 15.03
CA TRP A 225 -1.07 -3.53 15.63
C TRP A 225 -1.82 -4.85 15.44
N VAL A 226 -1.07 -5.93 15.50
CA VAL A 226 -1.60 -7.30 15.52
C VAL A 226 -0.85 -8.13 16.55
N LEU A 227 -1.57 -9.00 17.24
CA LEU A 227 -1.03 -10.02 18.13
C LEU A 227 -1.70 -11.35 17.81
N SER A 228 -0.91 -12.40 17.57
CA SER A 228 -1.41 -13.74 17.28
C SER A 228 -0.74 -14.76 18.17
N LEU A 229 -1.51 -15.73 18.65
CA LEU A 229 -1.04 -16.91 19.35
C LEU A 229 -1.47 -18.15 18.57
N ASP A 230 -0.51 -18.95 18.15
CA ASP A 230 -0.70 -20.13 17.35
C ASP A 230 -0.22 -21.39 18.09
N TYR A 231 -1.00 -22.43 18.01
CA TYR A 231 -0.67 -23.78 18.45
C TYR A 231 -0.64 -24.72 17.25
N SER A 232 0.45 -25.48 17.12
CA SER A 232 0.60 -26.48 16.05
C SER A 232 1.13 -27.79 16.63
N ALA A 233 0.42 -28.88 16.35
CA ALA A 233 0.80 -30.24 16.66
C ALA A 233 0.39 -31.15 15.49
N ASP A 234 0.91 -32.39 15.47
CA ASP A 234 0.72 -33.34 14.36
C ASP A 234 -0.74 -33.46 13.86
N ARG A 235 -1.70 -33.31 14.76
CA ARG A 235 -3.11 -33.54 14.46
C ARG A 235 -4.02 -32.34 14.65
N VAL A 236 -3.52 -31.25 15.25
CA VAL A 236 -4.33 -30.08 15.58
C VAL A 236 -3.50 -28.81 15.40
N ASP A 237 -4.05 -27.88 14.63
CA ASP A 237 -3.58 -26.51 14.56
C ASP A 237 -4.70 -25.57 15.02
N ALA A 238 -4.39 -24.61 15.84
CA ALA A 238 -5.35 -23.63 16.33
C ALA A 238 -4.67 -22.28 16.56
N GLY A 239 -5.40 -21.21 16.37
CA GLY A 239 -4.86 -19.87 16.64
C GLY A 239 -5.95 -18.87 16.90
N ILE A 240 -5.53 -17.80 17.54
CA ILE A 240 -6.32 -16.60 17.78
C ILE A 240 -5.46 -15.39 17.42
N SER A 241 -6.05 -14.42 16.74
CA SER A 241 -5.40 -13.14 16.44
C SER A 241 -6.27 -11.98 16.86
N VAL A 242 -5.65 -10.94 17.34
CA VAL A 242 -6.27 -9.65 17.66
C VAL A 242 -5.58 -8.60 16.82
N LYS A 243 -6.35 -7.82 16.05
CA LYS A 243 -5.85 -6.76 15.19
C LYS A 243 -6.60 -5.47 15.50
N SER A 244 -5.86 -4.38 15.69
CA SER A 244 -6.42 -3.06 15.91
C SER A 244 -5.94 -2.09 14.84
N THR A 245 -6.82 -1.21 14.45
CA THR A 245 -6.56 -0.11 13.52
C THR A 245 -7.09 1.17 14.15
N GLY A 246 -6.28 2.21 14.23
CA GLY A 246 -6.65 3.52 14.73
C GLY A 246 -7.71 4.21 13.85
N ASP A 247 -8.20 5.33 14.30
CA ASP A 247 -9.06 6.20 13.52
C ASP A 247 -8.34 6.70 12.24
N ARG A 248 -9.13 7.13 11.25
CA ARG A 248 -8.61 7.55 9.95
C ARG A 248 -9.41 8.73 9.43
N ALA A 249 -8.73 9.72 8.89
CA ALA A 249 -9.38 10.79 8.15
C ALA A 249 -10.14 10.24 6.95
N VAL A 250 -11.40 10.64 6.75
CA VAL A 250 -12.24 10.23 5.61
C VAL A 250 -12.15 11.21 4.46
N ASN A 251 -11.90 12.49 4.76
CA ASN A 251 -11.76 13.54 3.76
C ASN A 251 -10.46 14.31 3.96
N THR A 252 -9.96 14.91 2.88
CA THR A 252 -8.70 15.69 2.87
C THR A 252 -8.70 16.89 3.80
N ALA A 253 -9.86 17.41 4.21
CA ALA A 253 -10.00 18.50 5.16
C ALA A 253 -9.93 18.03 6.63
N ASN A 254 -9.81 16.74 6.88
CA ASN A 254 -9.81 16.09 8.20
C ASN A 254 -10.98 16.49 9.10
N THR A 255 -12.14 16.79 8.52
CA THR A 255 -13.36 17.15 9.25
C THR A 255 -14.25 15.96 9.58
N TRP A 256 -13.94 14.81 9.05
CA TRP A 256 -14.64 13.55 9.25
C TRP A 256 -13.64 12.42 9.42
N HIS A 257 -13.78 11.64 10.50
CA HIS A 257 -12.93 10.49 10.81
C HIS A 257 -13.79 9.25 11.03
N THR A 258 -13.19 8.08 10.80
CA THR A 258 -13.74 6.80 11.27
C THR A 258 -13.43 6.63 12.76
N ASP A 259 -14.15 5.75 13.44
CA ASP A 259 -13.74 5.28 14.76
C ASP A 259 -12.58 4.26 14.62
N ASP A 260 -11.78 4.12 15.68
CA ASP A 260 -10.84 3.02 15.83
C ASP A 260 -11.60 1.70 16.05
N TYR A 261 -11.00 0.58 15.70
CA TYR A 261 -11.62 -0.72 15.90
C TYR A 261 -10.62 -1.83 16.22
N THR A 262 -11.12 -2.89 16.87
CA THR A 262 -10.34 -4.09 17.18
C THR A 262 -11.10 -5.34 16.78
N LEU A 263 -10.48 -6.16 15.93
CA LEU A 263 -11.02 -7.42 15.45
C LEU A 263 -10.32 -8.60 16.13
N VAL A 264 -11.11 -9.62 16.45
CA VAL A 264 -10.61 -10.90 16.96
C VAL A 264 -11.00 -11.99 16.00
N ASP A 265 -10.03 -12.73 15.51
CA ASP A 265 -10.21 -13.87 14.62
C ASP A 265 -9.70 -15.14 15.29
N ALA A 266 -10.30 -16.29 15.00
CA ALA A 266 -9.86 -17.57 15.51
C ALA A 266 -9.98 -18.67 14.44
N TYR A 267 -9.09 -19.64 14.49
CA TYR A 267 -9.16 -20.82 13.63
C TYR A 267 -8.83 -22.09 14.38
N LEU A 268 -9.34 -23.19 13.86
CA LEU A 268 -9.06 -24.55 14.31
C LEU A 268 -8.99 -25.48 13.09
N SER A 269 -7.94 -26.29 13.02
CA SER A 269 -7.78 -27.33 12.02
C SER A 269 -7.48 -28.65 12.73
N VAL A 270 -8.25 -29.70 12.44
CA VAL A 270 -8.13 -30.99 13.09
C VAL A 270 -8.00 -32.08 12.03
N SER A 271 -6.92 -32.86 12.10
CA SER A 271 -6.78 -34.09 11.29
C SER A 271 -7.80 -35.14 11.76
N GLY A 272 -8.41 -35.85 10.83
CA GLY A 272 -9.34 -36.94 11.12
C GLY A 272 -8.73 -38.06 11.95
N GLU A 273 -7.40 -38.27 11.85
CA GLU A 273 -6.66 -39.19 12.71
C GLU A 273 -6.73 -38.83 14.21
N ALA A 274 -7.00 -37.57 14.57
CA ALA A 274 -7.23 -37.19 15.95
C ALA A 274 -8.52 -37.79 16.50
N ILE A 275 -9.47 -38.17 15.64
CA ILE A 275 -10.75 -38.79 15.98
C ILE A 275 -10.65 -40.32 15.85
N SER A 276 -10.13 -40.83 14.73
CA SER A 276 -9.93 -42.25 14.46
C SER A 276 -9.00 -42.46 13.28
N ASP A 277 -8.18 -43.52 13.32
CA ASP A 277 -7.28 -43.91 12.19
C ASP A 277 -8.08 -44.16 10.90
N SER A 278 -9.36 -44.53 10.99
CA SER A 278 -10.25 -44.72 9.83
C SER A 278 -10.55 -43.39 9.10
N PHE A 279 -10.29 -42.27 9.70
CA PHE A 279 -10.44 -40.93 9.12
C PHE A 279 -9.09 -40.32 8.69
N SER A 280 -8.04 -41.14 8.53
CA SER A 280 -6.80 -40.69 7.89
C SER A 280 -7.11 -40.15 6.48
N GLY A 281 -6.50 -39.04 6.11
CA GLY A 281 -6.79 -38.34 4.86
C GLY A 281 -7.92 -37.30 4.95
N PHE A 282 -8.61 -37.16 6.09
CA PHE A 282 -9.56 -36.08 6.31
C PHE A 282 -8.92 -34.98 7.17
N ARG A 283 -9.27 -33.73 6.88
CA ARG A 283 -8.93 -32.58 7.74
C ARG A 283 -10.13 -31.63 7.82
N LEU A 284 -10.59 -31.37 9.04
CA LEU A 284 -11.63 -30.39 9.32
C LEU A 284 -10.98 -29.04 9.59
N HIS A 285 -11.48 -27.97 8.95
CA HIS A 285 -11.11 -26.59 9.18
C HIS A 285 -12.32 -25.80 9.64
N ALA A 286 -12.16 -25.01 10.68
CA ALA A 286 -13.14 -24.04 11.13
C ALA A 286 -12.44 -22.69 11.33
N GLN A 287 -13.07 -21.62 10.88
CA GLN A 287 -12.57 -20.26 11.04
C GLN A 287 -13.72 -19.34 11.44
N ILE A 288 -13.45 -18.42 12.33
CA ILE A 288 -14.38 -17.36 12.72
C ILE A 288 -13.61 -16.04 12.57
N PHE A 289 -14.12 -15.20 11.69
CA PHE A 289 -13.65 -13.82 11.52
C PHE A 289 -14.57 -12.90 12.32
N ASN A 290 -13.99 -11.85 12.89
CA ASN A 290 -14.70 -10.88 13.71
C ASN A 290 -15.53 -11.57 14.81
N LEU A 291 -14.85 -12.35 15.65
CA LEU A 291 -15.47 -13.16 16.71
C LEU A 291 -16.35 -12.34 17.67
N THR A 292 -15.95 -11.11 17.93
CA THR A 292 -16.64 -10.15 18.80
C THR A 292 -17.86 -9.51 18.17
N ASP A 293 -18.05 -9.68 16.84
CA ASP A 293 -19.11 -9.04 16.04
C ASP A 293 -19.03 -7.50 16.07
N GLU A 294 -17.78 -7.00 16.00
CA GLU A 294 -17.48 -5.56 15.97
C GLU A 294 -18.08 -4.94 14.70
N GLN A 295 -18.75 -3.80 14.87
CA GLN A 295 -19.24 -2.99 13.75
C GLN A 295 -18.21 -1.90 13.47
N TYR A 296 -17.59 -1.96 12.31
CA TYR A 296 -16.47 -1.09 11.98
C TYR A 296 -16.50 -0.58 10.54
N GLU A 297 -15.83 0.51 10.31
CA GLU A 297 -15.63 1.11 9.00
C GLU A 297 -14.37 0.52 8.37
N GLY A 298 -14.55 -0.45 7.49
CA GLY A 298 -13.43 -1.25 6.95
C GLY A 298 -12.60 -0.51 5.91
N VAL A 299 -13.25 0.23 5.00
CA VAL A 299 -12.59 0.91 3.88
C VAL A 299 -12.98 2.39 3.86
N VAL A 300 -11.98 3.23 3.67
CA VAL A 300 -12.12 4.67 3.44
C VAL A 300 -11.68 4.99 2.02
N SER A 301 -12.46 5.74 1.28
CA SER A 301 -12.11 6.19 -0.07
C SER A 301 -12.87 7.47 -0.42
N SER A 302 -12.14 8.53 -0.76
CA SER A 302 -12.64 9.78 -1.37
C SER A 302 -14.01 10.26 -0.84
N ASN A 303 -14.11 10.60 0.45
CA ASN A 303 -15.34 11.02 1.13
C ASN A 303 -16.42 9.91 1.26
N ALA A 304 -16.04 8.67 1.25
CA ALA A 304 -16.92 7.53 1.45
C ALA A 304 -16.31 6.50 2.38
N ILE A 305 -17.17 5.78 3.10
CA ILE A 305 -16.78 4.65 3.94
C ILE A 305 -17.61 3.43 3.57
N TRP A 306 -17.02 2.25 3.73
CA TRP A 306 -17.73 0.98 3.66
C TRP A 306 -17.60 0.25 4.99
N LEU A 307 -18.71 -0.29 5.45
CA LEU A 307 -18.72 -1.12 6.65
C LEU A 307 -17.92 -2.40 6.43
N GLY A 308 -17.22 -2.81 7.46
CA GLY A 308 -16.50 -4.07 7.48
C GLY A 308 -17.43 -5.28 7.56
N ALA A 309 -16.88 -6.46 7.32
CA ALA A 309 -17.65 -7.70 7.37
C ALA A 309 -18.11 -8.00 8.80
N PRO A 310 -19.37 -8.42 9.00
CA PRO A 310 -19.84 -8.88 10.29
C PRO A 310 -19.17 -10.21 10.68
N ARG A 311 -19.40 -10.69 11.91
CA ARG A 311 -18.91 -12.00 12.31
C ARG A 311 -19.30 -13.06 11.29
N THR A 312 -18.28 -13.74 10.76
CA THR A 312 -18.44 -14.76 9.72
C THR A 312 -17.76 -16.04 10.16
N ALA A 313 -18.49 -17.15 10.11
CA ALA A 313 -17.95 -18.48 10.40
C ALA A 313 -17.88 -19.31 9.12
N THR A 314 -16.76 -19.99 8.92
CA THR A 314 -16.55 -20.91 7.80
C THR A 314 -16.12 -22.27 8.32
N VAL A 315 -16.69 -23.33 7.76
CA VAL A 315 -16.28 -24.71 8.03
C VAL A 315 -15.98 -25.39 6.69
N GLY A 316 -14.83 -26.00 6.62
CA GLY A 316 -14.35 -26.74 5.44
C GLY A 316 -13.89 -28.15 5.80
N LEU A 317 -13.99 -29.05 4.83
CA LEU A 317 -13.49 -30.42 4.96
C LEU A 317 -12.60 -30.72 3.73
N THR A 318 -11.36 -31.12 4.00
CA THR A 318 -10.40 -31.50 2.96
C THR A 318 -10.21 -33.01 2.98
N PHE A 319 -10.08 -33.62 1.82
CA PHE A 319 -9.83 -35.06 1.62
C PHE A 319 -8.56 -35.23 0.79
N ASP A 320 -7.63 -36.03 1.29
CA ASP A 320 -6.46 -36.50 0.56
C ASP A 320 -6.71 -37.97 0.13
N PHE A 321 -6.62 -38.27 -1.18
CA PHE A 321 -6.88 -39.58 -1.77
C PHE A 321 -5.58 -40.28 -2.16
#